data_ea8f421167af2c0ea34a2a56cafa0c88
#
_entry.id   ea8f421167af2c0ea34a2a56cafa0c88
#
_cell.length_a   1.000
_cell.length_b   1.000
_cell.length_c   1.000
_cell.angle_alpha   90.00
_cell.angle_beta   90.00
_cell.angle_gamma   90.00
#
_symmetry.space_group_name_H-M   'P 1'
#
loop_
_entity.id
_entity.type
_entity.pdbx_description
1 polymer ?
#
loop_
_entity_poly.entity_id
_entity_poly.type
_entity_poly.pdbx_seq_one_letter_code
_entity_poly.pdbx_strand_id
1 'polypeptide(L)'
;MSFKDKWKIFIEKLKTPHGKKVLAIVIIGIIILGVAGWAIYNRYFKKEITKPIITSSSSIAVKTEKPIDKETSKLDGVSYEKDFANRHPIAIMVENHPDARPQAGLDKAAIVYETEAEGGITRFMAIFGAQDAKKVGPVRSARTYYVDWVDEYDGFYAHVGGNADALALIEQLGIKDLNQFTYGT
;
A
#
# COMPACT_ATOMS: atom_id res chain seq x y z
N MET A 1 4.59 -44.74 -25.54
CA MET A 1 4.37 -45.22 -24.16
C MET A 1 3.54 -44.16 -23.43
N SER A 2 2.31 -44.52 -23.03
CA SER A 2 1.37 -43.60 -22.41
C SER A 2 1.84 -43.18 -21.00
N PHE A 3 1.41 -42.01 -20.51
CA PHE A 3 1.66 -41.57 -19.13
C PHE A 3 1.20 -42.61 -18.10
N LYS A 4 0.09 -43.31 -18.38
CA LYS A 4 -0.43 -44.41 -17.53
C LYS A 4 0.55 -45.59 -17.45
N ASP A 5 1.26 -45.90 -18.54
CA ASP A 5 2.21 -47.03 -18.55
C ASP A 5 3.48 -46.67 -17.74
N LYS A 6 3.97 -45.45 -17.89
CA LYS A 6 5.10 -44.92 -17.08
C LYS A 6 4.78 -44.91 -15.59
N TRP A 7 3.54 -44.55 -15.22
CA TRP A 7 3.10 -44.52 -13.83
C TRP A 7 2.98 -45.90 -13.20
N LYS A 8 2.48 -46.91 -13.96
CA LYS A 8 2.46 -48.31 -13.51
C LYS A 8 3.85 -48.86 -13.22
N ILE A 9 4.79 -48.65 -14.14
CA ILE A 9 6.19 -49.11 -13.99
C ILE A 9 6.84 -48.42 -12.76
N PHE A 10 6.57 -47.15 -12.54
CA PHE A 10 7.06 -46.43 -11.37
C PHE A 10 6.53 -47.02 -10.05
N ILE A 11 5.23 -47.29 -9.97
CA ILE A 11 4.62 -47.89 -8.78
C ILE A 11 5.20 -49.31 -8.53
N GLU A 12 5.42 -50.12 -9.57
CA GLU A 12 6.02 -51.44 -9.39
C GLU A 12 7.47 -51.38 -8.88
N LYS A 13 8.25 -50.40 -9.37
CA LYS A 13 9.61 -50.18 -8.84
C LYS A 13 9.60 -49.80 -7.36
N LEU A 14 8.60 -49.02 -6.89
CA LEU A 14 8.48 -48.67 -5.49
C LEU A 14 8.14 -49.85 -4.58
N LYS A 15 7.55 -50.92 -5.10
CA LYS A 15 7.23 -52.13 -4.32
C LYS A 15 8.46 -53.02 -4.04
N THR A 16 9.54 -52.84 -4.79
CA THR A 16 10.78 -53.58 -4.56
C THR A 16 11.45 -53.20 -3.24
N PRO A 17 12.27 -54.08 -2.63
CA PRO A 17 12.98 -53.73 -1.40
C PRO A 17 13.85 -52.46 -1.51
N HIS A 18 14.45 -52.27 -2.69
CA HIS A 18 15.22 -51.05 -2.97
C HIS A 18 14.32 -49.82 -3.13
N GLY A 19 13.19 -49.95 -3.84
CA GLY A 19 12.20 -48.88 -4.00
C GLY A 19 11.60 -48.42 -2.68
N LYS A 20 11.31 -49.34 -1.76
CA LYS A 20 10.85 -49.01 -0.41
C LYS A 20 11.87 -48.20 0.41
N LYS A 21 13.18 -48.54 0.30
CA LYS A 21 14.27 -47.79 0.95
C LYS A 21 14.36 -46.34 0.38
N VAL A 22 14.29 -46.21 -0.95
CA VAL A 22 14.31 -44.88 -1.61
C VAL A 22 13.10 -44.06 -1.20
N LEU A 23 11.91 -44.65 -1.18
CA LEU A 23 10.69 -43.98 -0.76
C LEU A 23 10.77 -43.51 0.71
N ALA A 24 11.30 -44.34 1.59
CA ALA A 24 11.51 -43.98 2.99
C ALA A 24 12.47 -42.79 3.14
N ILE A 25 13.57 -42.75 2.38
CA ILE A 25 14.53 -41.64 2.41
C ILE A 25 13.88 -40.36 1.91
N VAL A 26 13.07 -40.42 0.84
CA VAL A 26 12.34 -39.24 0.33
C VAL A 26 11.35 -38.70 1.34
N ILE A 27 10.58 -39.58 1.98
CA ILE A 27 9.61 -39.19 3.03
C ILE A 27 10.33 -38.53 4.21
N ILE A 28 11.44 -39.10 4.66
CA ILE A 28 12.25 -38.52 5.74
C ILE A 28 12.79 -37.14 5.34
N GLY A 29 13.27 -36.99 4.09
CA GLY A 29 13.72 -35.70 3.57
C GLY A 29 12.62 -34.62 3.57
N ILE A 30 11.41 -34.98 3.18
CA ILE A 30 10.25 -34.07 3.21
C ILE A 30 9.89 -33.66 4.63
N ILE A 31 9.93 -34.61 5.57
CA ILE A 31 9.66 -34.33 7.00
C ILE A 31 10.70 -33.35 7.57
N ILE A 32 11.99 -33.60 7.27
CA ILE A 32 13.08 -32.70 7.74
C ILE A 32 12.91 -31.29 7.18
N LEU A 33 12.60 -31.17 5.89
CA LEU A 33 12.35 -29.86 5.25
C LEU A 33 11.11 -29.17 5.84
N GLY A 34 10.05 -29.92 6.14
CA GLY A 34 8.85 -29.40 6.78
C GLY A 34 9.14 -28.88 8.20
N VAL A 35 9.90 -29.63 8.99
CA VAL A 35 10.30 -29.23 10.36
C VAL A 35 11.24 -28.02 10.33
N ALA A 36 12.20 -28.00 9.41
CA ALA A 36 13.10 -26.85 9.23
C ALA A 36 12.34 -25.58 8.79
N GLY A 37 11.43 -25.73 7.82
CA GLY A 37 10.56 -24.64 7.38
C GLY A 37 9.66 -24.10 8.51
N TRP A 38 9.08 -25.00 9.31
CA TRP A 38 8.28 -24.62 10.47
C TRP A 38 9.10 -23.93 11.57
N ALA A 39 10.32 -24.40 11.84
CA ALA A 39 11.23 -23.77 12.79
C ALA A 39 11.66 -22.37 12.35
N ILE A 40 11.96 -22.19 11.05
CA ILE A 40 12.27 -20.89 10.46
C ILE A 40 11.05 -19.96 10.54
N TYR A 41 9.87 -20.44 10.17
CA TYR A 41 8.63 -19.69 10.29
C TYR A 41 8.36 -19.21 11.73
N ASN A 42 8.47 -20.12 12.71
CA ASN A 42 8.29 -19.77 14.12
C ASN A 42 9.35 -18.79 14.64
N ARG A 43 10.60 -18.88 14.15
CA ARG A 43 11.69 -18.00 14.59
C ARG A 43 11.57 -16.59 14.03
N TYR A 44 11.11 -16.45 12.77
CA TYR A 44 11.06 -15.16 12.09
C TYR A 44 9.69 -14.49 12.10
N PHE A 45 8.60 -15.26 12.04
CA PHE A 45 7.24 -14.70 11.95
C PHE A 45 6.45 -14.70 13.26
N LYS A 46 6.67 -15.67 14.16
CA LYS A 46 5.94 -15.72 15.43
C LYS A 46 6.46 -14.75 16.49
N LYS A 47 7.63 -14.15 16.29
CA LYS A 47 8.26 -13.22 17.25
C LYS A 47 7.58 -11.85 17.32
N GLU A 48 6.68 -11.52 16.38
CA GLU A 48 5.96 -10.23 16.39
C GLU A 48 4.61 -10.25 17.12
N ILE A 49 4.05 -11.43 17.44
CA ILE A 49 2.69 -11.51 17.98
C ILE A 49 2.65 -11.61 19.51
N THR A 50 3.76 -11.83 20.19
CA THR A 50 3.80 -11.95 21.65
C THR A 50 4.82 -11.01 22.27
N LYS A 51 4.50 -9.72 22.31
CA LYS A 51 5.03 -8.86 23.37
C LYS A 51 4.11 -9.07 24.57
N PRO A 52 4.60 -9.65 25.70
CA PRO A 52 3.79 -9.71 26.92
C PRO A 52 3.52 -8.26 27.36
N ILE A 53 2.27 -7.95 27.61
CA ILE A 53 1.89 -6.77 28.39
C ILE A 53 2.46 -6.99 29.77
N ILE A 54 3.62 -6.40 30.07
CA ILE A 54 4.19 -6.38 31.42
C ILE A 54 3.32 -5.44 32.24
N THR A 55 2.42 -6.01 33.00
CA THR A 55 1.76 -5.31 34.11
C THR A 55 2.79 -5.14 35.22
N SER A 56 3.66 -4.17 35.11
CA SER A 56 4.44 -3.69 36.25
C SER A 56 3.62 -2.60 36.95
N SER A 57 3.01 -2.93 38.06
CA SER A 57 2.48 -1.96 39.00
C SER A 57 3.65 -1.23 39.69
N SER A 58 4.25 -0.28 38.99
CA SER A 58 4.99 0.80 39.62
C SER A 58 4.12 2.03 39.51
N SER A 59 3.86 2.69 40.63
CA SER A 59 3.17 3.97 40.71
C SER A 59 3.97 5.05 39.97
N ILE A 60 3.85 5.05 38.65
CA ILE A 60 4.29 6.18 37.83
C ILE A 60 3.18 7.21 37.96
N ALA A 61 3.52 8.38 38.49
CA ALA A 61 2.66 9.54 38.45
C ALA A 61 2.13 9.69 37.02
N VAL A 62 0.86 9.37 36.85
CA VAL A 62 0.15 9.60 35.59
C VAL A 62 0.17 11.09 35.37
N LYS A 63 1.07 11.53 34.50
CA LYS A 63 0.97 12.87 33.92
C LYS A 63 -0.36 12.84 33.19
N THR A 64 -1.36 13.49 33.74
CA THR A 64 -2.68 13.63 33.13
C THR A 64 -2.47 14.30 31.78
N GLU A 65 -2.33 13.50 30.72
CA GLU A 65 -2.39 14.02 29.37
C GLU A 65 -3.79 14.63 29.20
N LYS A 66 -3.79 15.90 28.83
CA LYS A 66 -5.01 16.62 28.50
C LYS A 66 -5.80 15.74 27.50
N PRO A 67 -7.13 15.54 27.70
CA PRO A 67 -7.91 14.76 26.74
C PRO A 67 -7.65 15.30 25.33
N ILE A 68 -7.18 14.42 24.43
CA ILE A 68 -6.96 14.79 23.03
C ILE A 68 -8.36 15.04 22.44
N ASP A 69 -8.64 16.28 22.07
CA ASP A 69 -9.88 16.66 21.41
C ASP A 69 -9.88 16.04 19.99
N LYS A 70 -10.79 15.09 19.77
CA LYS A 70 -10.92 14.38 18.50
C LYS A 70 -12.14 14.89 17.74
N GLU A 71 -12.00 15.00 16.44
CA GLU A 71 -13.07 15.39 15.52
C GLU A 71 -13.10 14.44 14.33
N THR A 72 -14.27 14.24 13.75
CA THR A 72 -14.45 13.40 12.56
C THR A 72 -14.09 14.21 11.32
N SER A 73 -13.12 13.73 10.57
CA SER A 73 -12.73 14.31 9.28
C SER A 73 -13.89 14.23 8.29
N LYS A 74 -14.17 15.33 7.61
CA LYS A 74 -15.19 15.42 6.58
C LYS A 74 -14.79 14.68 5.29
N LEU A 75 -13.49 14.41 5.12
CA LEU A 75 -12.94 13.80 3.91
C LEU A 75 -13.17 12.28 3.89
N ASP A 76 -12.92 11.59 5.01
CA ASP A 76 -12.96 10.12 5.10
C ASP A 76 -13.85 9.56 6.21
N GLY A 77 -14.44 10.43 7.04
CA GLY A 77 -15.32 10.03 8.13
C GLY A 77 -14.60 9.41 9.34
N VAL A 78 -13.26 9.44 9.37
CA VAL A 78 -12.45 8.90 10.46
C VAL A 78 -12.18 9.96 11.52
N SER A 79 -12.11 9.54 12.80
CA SER A 79 -11.81 10.45 13.90
C SER A 79 -10.31 10.63 14.09
N TYR A 80 -9.84 11.88 13.99
CA TYR A 80 -8.47 12.31 14.22
C TYR A 80 -8.42 13.37 15.32
N GLU A 81 -7.21 13.75 15.74
CA GLU A 81 -7.04 14.98 16.51
C GLU A 81 -7.59 16.17 15.72
N LYS A 82 -8.26 17.10 16.39
CA LYS A 82 -9.00 18.20 15.77
C LYS A 82 -8.19 18.98 14.74
N ASP A 83 -6.92 19.27 15.04
CA ASP A 83 -6.03 20.03 14.16
C ASP A 83 -5.70 19.26 12.85
N PHE A 84 -5.74 17.93 12.89
CA PHE A 84 -5.55 17.08 11.73
C PHE A 84 -6.85 16.83 10.96
N ALA A 85 -7.97 16.63 11.68
CA ALA A 85 -9.27 16.35 11.08
C ALA A 85 -9.75 17.46 10.13
N ASN A 86 -9.38 18.71 10.43
CA ASN A 86 -9.81 19.90 9.70
C ASN A 86 -8.75 20.46 8.75
N ARG A 87 -7.69 19.71 8.45
CA ARG A 87 -6.69 20.15 7.48
C ARG A 87 -7.30 20.34 6.10
N HIS A 88 -6.81 21.37 5.42
CA HIS A 88 -7.15 21.58 4.01
C HIS A 88 -6.61 20.42 3.17
N PRO A 89 -7.44 19.82 2.31
CA PRO A 89 -6.98 18.65 1.54
C PRO A 89 -5.94 19.02 0.48
N ILE A 90 -5.09 18.06 0.18
CA ILE A 90 -4.15 18.13 -0.95
C ILE A 90 -4.36 16.92 -1.87
N ALA A 91 -4.66 17.16 -3.11
CA ALA A 91 -4.73 16.15 -4.17
C ALA A 91 -3.39 16.07 -4.90
N ILE A 92 -2.85 14.87 -5.06
CA ILE A 92 -1.55 14.63 -5.69
C ILE A 92 -1.74 13.65 -6.84
N MET A 93 -1.25 14.04 -8.04
CA MET A 93 -1.25 13.17 -9.20
C MET A 93 -0.15 12.11 -9.09
N VAL A 94 -0.48 10.84 -9.11
CA VAL A 94 0.49 9.74 -8.95
C VAL A 94 0.44 8.78 -10.14
N GLU A 95 1.63 8.46 -10.67
CA GLU A 95 1.82 7.55 -11.80
C GLU A 95 1.42 6.11 -11.45
N ASN A 96 0.75 5.42 -12.39
CA ASN A 96 0.46 4.00 -12.25
C ASN A 96 1.02 3.12 -13.38
N HIS A 97 1.95 3.65 -14.18
CA HIS A 97 2.70 2.82 -15.12
C HIS A 97 3.39 1.66 -14.39
N PRO A 98 3.46 0.43 -14.95
CA PRO A 98 4.13 -0.72 -14.33
C PRO A 98 5.54 -0.42 -13.82
N ASP A 99 6.32 0.36 -14.58
CA ASP A 99 7.71 0.72 -14.22
C ASP A 99 7.80 1.72 -13.05
N ALA A 100 6.68 2.36 -12.69
CA ALA A 100 6.61 3.30 -11.58
C ALA A 100 6.26 2.62 -10.24
N ARG A 101 5.98 1.33 -10.27
CA ARG A 101 5.56 0.55 -9.09
C ARG A 101 6.76 -0.01 -8.34
N PRO A 102 6.70 -0.09 -6.98
CA PRO A 102 5.60 0.35 -6.14
C PRO A 102 5.58 1.87 -5.95
N GLN A 103 4.39 2.44 -5.94
CA GLN A 103 4.18 3.85 -5.59
C GLN A 103 4.43 4.07 -4.10
N ALA A 104 4.75 5.33 -3.73
CA ALA A 104 4.95 5.71 -2.35
C ALA A 104 3.76 6.52 -1.82
N GLY A 105 3.34 6.25 -0.59
CA GLY A 105 2.44 7.08 0.20
C GLY A 105 0.95 6.95 -0.08
N LEU A 106 0.51 6.12 -1.03
CA LEU A 106 -0.91 5.91 -1.32
C LEU A 106 -1.68 5.33 -0.11
N ASP A 107 -1.00 4.59 0.77
CA ASP A 107 -1.56 4.03 2.00
C ASP A 107 -1.97 5.09 3.04
N LYS A 108 -1.60 6.34 2.84
CA LYS A 108 -1.92 7.50 3.70
C LYS A 108 -2.97 8.41 3.09
N ALA A 109 -3.35 8.18 1.84
CA ALA A 109 -4.42 8.96 1.22
C ALA A 109 -5.77 8.60 1.85
N ALA A 110 -6.59 9.62 2.06
CA ALA A 110 -7.97 9.46 2.52
C ALA A 110 -8.86 8.91 1.40
N ILE A 111 -8.62 9.39 0.16
CA ILE A 111 -9.36 8.98 -1.04
C ILE A 111 -8.34 8.79 -2.17
N VAL A 112 -8.56 7.77 -3.00
CA VAL A 112 -7.78 7.56 -4.22
C VAL A 112 -8.74 7.36 -5.38
N TYR A 113 -8.68 8.26 -6.36
CA TYR A 113 -9.33 8.09 -7.65
C TYR A 113 -8.38 7.39 -8.61
N GLU A 114 -8.87 6.42 -9.34
CA GLU A 114 -8.15 5.76 -10.42
C GLU A 114 -8.96 5.83 -11.70
N THR A 115 -8.35 6.34 -12.77
CA THR A 115 -8.95 6.30 -14.11
C THR A 115 -7.87 6.21 -15.18
N GLU A 116 -8.25 5.78 -16.37
CA GLU A 116 -7.36 5.73 -17.52
C GLU A 116 -6.87 7.15 -17.88
N ALA A 117 -5.57 7.27 -18.09
CA ALA A 117 -4.93 8.51 -18.51
C ALA A 117 -4.56 8.48 -20.00
N GLU A 118 -3.57 7.66 -20.36
CA GLU A 118 -3.12 7.51 -21.75
C GLU A 118 -2.70 6.07 -22.04
N GLY A 119 -3.01 5.59 -23.24
CA GLY A 119 -2.51 4.31 -23.75
C GLY A 119 -2.94 3.07 -22.93
N GLY A 120 -4.11 3.11 -22.31
CA GLY A 120 -4.60 2.03 -21.44
C GLY A 120 -3.93 1.99 -20.07
N ILE A 121 -3.12 3.02 -19.72
CA ILE A 121 -2.46 3.14 -18.43
C ILE A 121 -3.29 4.05 -17.54
N THR A 122 -3.61 3.59 -16.33
CA THR A 122 -4.33 4.38 -15.34
C THR A 122 -3.39 5.34 -14.61
N ARG A 123 -3.99 6.33 -13.96
CA ARG A 123 -3.30 7.29 -13.08
C ARG A 123 -4.12 7.46 -11.82
N PHE A 124 -3.45 7.70 -10.70
CA PHE A 124 -4.12 8.02 -9.46
C PHE A 124 -4.16 9.52 -9.22
N MET A 125 -5.27 9.99 -8.66
CA MET A 125 -5.33 11.22 -7.90
C MET A 125 -5.55 10.84 -6.44
N ALA A 126 -4.54 11.03 -5.62
CA ALA A 126 -4.55 10.69 -4.21
C ALA A 126 -4.82 11.94 -3.37
N ILE A 127 -5.88 11.93 -2.58
CA ILE A 127 -6.31 13.07 -1.75
C ILE A 127 -5.93 12.79 -0.29
N PHE A 128 -5.12 13.66 0.27
CA PHE A 128 -4.61 13.61 1.63
C PHE A 128 -5.30 14.68 2.48
N GLY A 129 -5.58 14.34 3.73
CA GLY A 129 -6.14 15.24 4.73
C GLY A 129 -5.43 15.08 6.07
N ALA A 130 -5.99 14.27 6.97
CA ALA A 130 -5.51 14.12 8.33
C ALA A 130 -4.20 13.34 8.49
N GLN A 131 -3.86 12.46 7.55
CA GLN A 131 -2.67 11.61 7.64
C GLN A 131 -1.50 12.19 6.85
N ASP A 132 -0.29 12.15 7.45
CA ASP A 132 0.94 12.57 6.80
C ASP A 132 1.62 11.38 6.11
N ALA A 133 2.03 11.58 4.84
CA ALA A 133 2.90 10.68 4.12
C ALA A 133 4.31 11.24 4.05
N LYS A 134 5.33 10.44 4.41
CA LYS A 134 6.73 10.88 4.34
C LYS A 134 7.20 11.13 2.90
N LYS A 135 6.56 10.47 1.94
CA LYS A 135 6.86 10.55 0.51
C LYS A 135 5.63 10.13 -0.26
N VAL A 136 5.31 10.85 -1.34
CA VAL A 136 4.23 10.50 -2.26
C VAL A 136 4.79 10.54 -3.69
N GLY A 137 4.38 9.59 -4.51
CA GLY A 137 4.74 9.61 -5.92
C GLY A 137 5.06 8.23 -6.52
N PRO A 138 5.58 8.22 -7.77
CA PRO A 138 6.02 9.36 -8.59
C PRO A 138 4.89 10.30 -8.97
N VAL A 139 5.15 11.61 -8.89
CA VAL A 139 4.14 12.63 -9.25
C VAL A 139 4.07 12.80 -10.76
N ARG A 140 2.86 13.04 -11.29
CA ARG A 140 2.60 13.10 -12.71
C ARG A 140 1.73 14.31 -13.12
N SER A 141 1.51 14.41 -14.42
CA SER A 141 0.84 15.52 -15.06
C SER A 141 -0.66 15.57 -14.78
N ALA A 142 -1.22 16.77 -14.68
CA ALA A 142 -2.64 17.04 -14.63
C ALA A 142 -3.39 16.65 -15.91
N ARG A 143 -4.68 16.34 -15.77
CA ARG A 143 -5.65 16.15 -16.86
C ARG A 143 -6.96 16.81 -16.47
N THR A 144 -7.74 17.25 -17.44
CA THR A 144 -8.95 18.06 -17.24
C THR A 144 -9.92 17.42 -16.26
N TYR A 145 -10.25 16.15 -16.42
CA TYR A 145 -11.19 15.43 -15.54
C TYR A 145 -10.71 15.31 -14.09
N TYR A 146 -9.40 15.30 -13.82
CA TYR A 146 -8.88 15.37 -12.44
C TYR A 146 -8.99 16.78 -11.87
N VAL A 147 -8.87 17.83 -12.70
CA VAL A 147 -9.07 19.22 -12.28
C VAL A 147 -10.51 19.42 -11.81
N ASP A 148 -11.50 18.91 -12.57
CA ASP A 148 -12.90 18.95 -12.17
C ASP A 148 -13.13 18.26 -10.81
N TRP A 149 -12.48 17.13 -10.58
CA TRP A 149 -12.66 16.40 -9.31
C TRP A 149 -11.96 17.06 -8.13
N VAL A 150 -10.78 17.68 -8.31
CA VAL A 150 -10.10 18.38 -7.23
C VAL A 150 -10.84 19.64 -6.80
N ASP A 151 -11.54 20.29 -7.72
CA ASP A 151 -12.37 21.47 -7.45
C ASP A 151 -13.46 21.19 -6.41
N GLU A 152 -14.05 19.98 -6.44
CA GLU A 152 -15.06 19.53 -5.46
C GLU A 152 -14.56 19.57 -4.00
N TYR A 153 -13.25 19.48 -3.79
CA TYR A 153 -12.62 19.42 -2.46
C TYR A 153 -12.07 20.75 -1.98
N ASP A 154 -12.11 21.80 -2.81
CA ASP A 154 -11.43 23.07 -2.53
C ASP A 154 -9.96 22.86 -2.11
N GLY A 155 -9.31 21.82 -2.66
CA GLY A 155 -8.00 21.35 -2.26
C GLY A 155 -6.84 22.03 -2.96
N PHE A 156 -5.64 21.85 -2.40
CA PHE A 156 -4.42 22.09 -3.17
C PHE A 156 -4.23 20.98 -4.20
N TYR A 157 -3.68 21.31 -5.36
CA TYR A 157 -3.46 20.35 -6.45
C TYR A 157 -2.00 20.25 -6.84
N ALA A 158 -1.35 19.14 -6.46
CA ALA A 158 0.06 18.88 -6.73
C ALA A 158 0.25 18.00 -7.97
N HIS A 159 1.01 18.51 -8.95
CA HIS A 159 1.25 17.81 -10.22
C HIS A 159 2.53 18.28 -10.91
N VAL A 160 2.96 17.54 -11.93
CA VAL A 160 4.12 17.89 -12.78
C VAL A 160 3.61 18.24 -14.17
N GLY A 161 3.35 19.53 -14.39
CA GLY A 161 2.78 20.02 -15.65
C GLY A 161 1.42 19.40 -15.97
N GLY A 162 1.01 19.50 -17.22
CA GLY A 162 -0.26 18.96 -17.71
C GLY A 162 -0.40 19.20 -19.21
N ASN A 163 -1.49 18.72 -19.81
CA ASN A 163 -1.87 19.19 -21.13
C ASN A 163 -2.40 20.64 -21.06
N ALA A 164 -2.36 21.35 -22.17
CA ALA A 164 -2.71 22.78 -22.22
C ALA A 164 -4.11 23.05 -21.64
N ASP A 165 -5.08 22.20 -21.97
CA ASP A 165 -6.47 22.36 -21.51
C ASP A 165 -6.59 22.21 -19.98
N ALA A 166 -5.86 21.25 -19.37
CA ALA A 166 -5.87 21.08 -17.92
C ALA A 166 -5.22 22.27 -17.21
N LEU A 167 -4.10 22.78 -17.72
CA LEU A 167 -3.44 23.95 -17.13
C LEU A 167 -4.32 25.20 -17.24
N ALA A 168 -4.98 25.41 -18.38
CA ALA A 168 -5.92 26.50 -18.55
C ALA A 168 -7.14 26.37 -17.61
N LEU A 169 -7.65 25.16 -17.41
CA LEU A 169 -8.78 24.90 -16.52
C LEU A 169 -8.41 25.15 -15.05
N ILE A 170 -7.19 24.76 -14.62
CA ILE A 170 -6.66 25.05 -13.27
C ILE A 170 -6.69 26.57 -13.02
N GLU A 171 -6.22 27.36 -13.97
CA GLU A 171 -6.21 28.83 -13.87
C GLU A 171 -7.65 29.40 -13.89
N GLN A 172 -8.49 28.90 -14.79
CA GLN A 172 -9.88 29.34 -14.94
C GLN A 172 -10.71 29.11 -13.66
N LEU A 173 -10.55 27.96 -13.01
CA LEU A 173 -11.26 27.61 -11.78
C LEU A 173 -10.60 28.18 -10.53
N GLY A 174 -9.41 28.75 -10.64
CA GLY A 174 -8.68 29.28 -9.49
C GLY A 174 -8.22 28.21 -8.49
N ILE A 175 -7.93 27.02 -8.99
CA ILE A 175 -7.42 25.89 -8.18
C ILE A 175 -6.12 26.31 -7.48
N LYS A 176 -5.95 25.91 -6.22
CA LYS A 176 -4.71 26.13 -5.44
C LYS A 176 -3.59 25.29 -6.02
N ASP A 177 -2.96 25.76 -7.09
CA ASP A 177 -2.00 25.05 -7.92
C ASP A 177 -0.64 24.88 -7.24
N LEU A 178 -0.14 23.63 -7.18
CA LEU A 178 1.19 23.25 -6.75
C LEU A 178 1.94 22.55 -7.89
N ASN A 179 2.01 23.21 -9.05
CA ASN A 179 2.73 22.70 -10.21
C ASN A 179 4.24 22.75 -9.96
N GLN A 180 4.93 21.62 -10.16
CA GLN A 180 6.38 21.53 -10.02
C GLN A 180 7.13 22.58 -10.83
N PHE A 181 6.67 22.89 -12.04
CA PHE A 181 7.34 23.88 -12.90
C PHE A 181 7.21 25.33 -12.41
N THR A 182 6.29 25.58 -11.48
CA THR A 182 6.15 26.89 -10.83
C THR A 182 6.96 26.97 -9.53
N TYR A 183 7.03 25.89 -8.76
CA TYR A 183 7.63 25.86 -7.43
C TYR A 183 8.88 24.99 -7.32
N GLY A 184 9.13 24.10 -8.29
CA GLY A 184 10.28 23.21 -8.29
C GLY A 184 11.47 23.84 -9.01
N THR A 185 12.63 23.81 -8.38
CA THR A 185 13.93 24.14 -9.00
C THR A 185 14.78 22.88 -9.04
#